data_d1affad0e854cce393f1a60b8be64d1c
#
_entry.id   d1affad0e854cce393f1a60b8be64d1c
#
_cell.length_a   1.000
_cell.length_b   1.000
_cell.length_c   1.000
_cell.angle_alpha   90.00
_cell.angle_beta   90.00
_cell.angle_gamma   90.00
#
_symmetry.space_group_name_H-M   'P 1'
#
loop_
_entity.id
_entity.type
_entity.pdbx_description
1 polymer ?
#
loop_
_entity_poly.entity_id
_entity_poly.type
_entity_poly.pdbx_seq_one_letter_code
_entity_poly.pdbx_strand_id
1 'polypeptide(L)'
;TIPMTMKYTGAHVSASGGVANAPRNAHEIGATAFALFTKNQRQWSAPPVTPEQAAEFRAACAEYGYTPQQILPHDSYLINLGHPEHEGLEKSRAAFIEQMSRCEALGFDRLNFHPGSHLKKITAMQSLDRIAESINIALDRTRGVTAVIENTAGLGSNLGFAFEHLAYIIERVEDKSRVGVCIDTCHAFA
;
A
#
# COMPACT_ATOMS: atom_id res chain seq x y z
N THR A 1 5.49 30.06 -18.11
CA THR A 1 6.11 28.72 -18.20
C THR A 1 5.55 27.88 -17.07
N ILE A 2 4.70 26.90 -17.42
CA ILE A 2 4.24 25.88 -16.47
C ILE A 2 5.50 25.11 -16.05
N PRO A 3 5.84 25.02 -14.74
CA PRO A 3 6.98 24.22 -14.32
C PRO A 3 6.73 22.77 -14.77
N MET A 4 7.64 22.23 -15.56
CA MET A 4 7.61 20.81 -15.89
C MET A 4 7.77 20.05 -14.58
N THR A 5 6.67 19.51 -14.08
CA THR A 5 6.71 18.55 -12.97
C THR A 5 7.52 17.35 -13.44
N MET A 6 8.64 17.09 -12.80
CA MET A 6 9.49 15.94 -13.11
C MET A 6 8.66 14.67 -12.92
N LYS A 7 8.49 13.89 -13.98
CA LYS A 7 7.82 12.59 -13.92
C LYS A 7 8.81 11.56 -13.43
N TYR A 8 8.43 10.84 -12.40
CA TYR A 8 9.20 9.72 -11.90
C TYR A 8 8.83 8.43 -12.64
N THR A 9 9.82 7.63 -12.98
CA THR A 9 9.65 6.32 -13.63
C THR A 9 10.48 5.26 -12.94
N GLY A 10 10.00 4.04 -12.91
CA GLY A 10 10.71 2.97 -12.22
C GLY A 10 10.01 1.63 -12.27
N ALA A 11 10.33 0.78 -11.33
CA ALA A 11 9.82 -0.57 -11.25
C ALA A 11 9.54 -1.00 -9.80
N HIS A 12 8.83 -2.11 -9.65
CA HIS A 12 8.77 -2.84 -8.39
C HIS A 12 10.08 -3.60 -8.22
N VAL A 13 10.90 -3.22 -7.25
CA VAL A 13 12.23 -3.79 -7.02
C VAL A 13 12.27 -4.76 -5.85
N SER A 14 13.24 -5.66 -5.86
CA SER A 14 13.45 -6.61 -4.78
C SER A 14 14.01 -5.92 -3.54
N ALA A 15 13.50 -6.32 -2.37
CA ALA A 15 14.04 -6.01 -1.06
C ALA A 15 14.69 -7.24 -0.38
N SER A 16 15.01 -8.27 -1.15
CA SER A 16 15.66 -9.49 -0.64
C SER A 16 16.97 -9.18 0.03
N GLY A 17 17.21 -9.79 1.19
CA GLY A 17 18.39 -9.55 2.00
C GLY A 17 18.34 -8.31 2.89
N GLY A 18 17.24 -7.55 2.82
CA GLY A 18 16.99 -6.36 3.63
C GLY A 18 16.41 -5.21 2.81
N VAL A 19 15.55 -4.42 3.45
CA VAL A 19 14.82 -3.32 2.79
C VAL A 19 15.77 -2.26 2.22
N ALA A 20 16.96 -2.07 2.80
CA ALA A 20 17.98 -1.15 2.33
C ALA A 20 18.59 -1.53 0.96
N ASN A 21 18.37 -2.76 0.48
CA ASN A 21 18.76 -3.15 -0.87
C ASN A 21 17.86 -2.57 -1.96
N ALA A 22 16.62 -2.20 -1.64
CA ALA A 22 15.67 -1.71 -2.63
C ALA A 22 16.11 -0.41 -3.33
N PRO A 23 16.59 0.64 -2.62
CA PRO A 23 17.11 1.85 -3.28
C PRO A 23 18.27 1.56 -4.23
N ARG A 24 19.20 0.68 -3.86
CA ARG A 24 20.33 0.27 -4.72
C ARG A 24 19.79 -0.43 -5.98
N ASN A 25 18.93 -1.43 -5.81
CA ASN A 25 18.35 -2.17 -6.94
C ASN A 25 17.60 -1.25 -7.91
N ALA A 26 16.91 -0.22 -7.39
CA ALA A 26 16.26 0.80 -8.20
C ALA A 26 17.28 1.66 -8.96
N HIS A 27 18.34 2.08 -8.29
CA HIS A 27 19.41 2.88 -8.90
C HIS A 27 20.14 2.12 -10.01
N GLU A 28 20.44 0.83 -9.82
CA GLU A 28 21.11 -0.01 -10.81
C GLU A 28 20.37 -0.14 -12.15
N ILE A 29 19.03 -0.04 -12.13
CA ILE A 29 18.21 -0.04 -13.35
C ILE A 29 17.90 1.36 -13.89
N GLY A 30 18.47 2.41 -13.30
CA GLY A 30 18.25 3.80 -13.69
C GLY A 30 16.86 4.33 -13.34
N ALA A 31 16.18 3.72 -12.35
CA ALA A 31 14.86 4.16 -11.91
C ALA A 31 14.95 5.48 -11.15
N THR A 32 13.99 6.37 -11.36
CA THR A 32 13.82 7.62 -10.60
C THR A 32 12.73 7.51 -9.52
N ALA A 33 12.01 6.38 -9.49
CA ALA A 33 11.05 5.99 -8.47
C ALA A 33 10.99 4.47 -8.37
N PHE A 34 10.50 3.92 -7.29
CA PHE A 34 10.32 2.49 -7.17
C PHE A 34 9.20 2.09 -6.21
N ALA A 35 8.70 0.87 -6.41
CA ALA A 35 7.82 0.19 -5.48
C ALA A 35 8.58 -1.00 -4.85
N LEU A 36 8.14 -1.43 -3.66
CA LEU A 36 8.70 -2.56 -2.96
C LEU A 36 7.67 -3.19 -2.02
N PHE A 37 7.92 -4.43 -1.61
CA PHE A 37 7.31 -5.01 -0.42
C PHE A 37 8.23 -4.78 0.78
N THR A 38 7.69 -4.30 1.90
CA THR A 38 8.47 -4.05 3.13
C THR A 38 8.76 -5.32 3.92
N LYS A 39 8.11 -6.42 3.57
CA LYS A 39 8.31 -7.78 4.06
C LYS A 39 7.87 -8.79 3.00
N ASN A 40 8.05 -10.09 3.25
CA ASN A 40 7.55 -11.12 2.35
C ASN A 40 6.01 -11.00 2.22
N GLN A 41 5.54 -10.73 1.01
CA GLN A 41 4.12 -10.49 0.70
C GLN A 41 3.23 -11.74 0.84
N ARG A 42 3.82 -12.91 1.07
CA ARG A 42 3.11 -14.19 1.29
C ARG A 42 3.09 -14.62 2.75
N GLN A 43 3.54 -13.75 3.66
CA GLN A 43 3.56 -14.01 5.10
C GLN A 43 2.69 -12.99 5.85
N TRP A 44 1.91 -13.49 6.81
CA TRP A 44 1.04 -12.66 7.65
C TRP A 44 1.82 -11.79 8.63
N SER A 45 2.91 -12.30 9.16
CA SER A 45 3.72 -11.61 10.17
C SER A 45 5.18 -11.58 9.76
N ALA A 46 5.88 -10.58 10.24
CA ALA A 46 7.33 -10.46 10.19
C ALA A 46 7.81 -9.73 11.46
N PRO A 47 9.07 -9.88 11.86
CA PRO A 47 9.63 -9.07 12.93
C PRO A 47 9.44 -7.58 12.66
N PRO A 48 9.21 -6.75 13.69
CA PRO A 48 9.16 -5.31 13.53
C PRO A 48 10.43 -4.77 12.87
N VAL A 49 10.31 -3.65 12.18
CA VAL A 49 11.48 -2.92 11.65
C VAL A 49 12.28 -2.38 12.83
N THR A 50 13.57 -2.74 12.89
CA THR A 50 14.44 -2.20 13.94
C THR A 50 14.90 -0.77 13.60
N PRO A 51 15.31 0.04 14.61
CA PRO A 51 15.89 1.36 14.37
C PRO A 51 17.08 1.32 13.42
N GLU A 52 17.91 0.28 13.52
CA GLU A 52 19.10 0.08 12.67
C GLU A 52 18.68 -0.15 11.21
N GLN A 53 17.72 -1.05 10.96
CA GLN A 53 17.18 -1.31 9.62
C GLN A 53 16.56 -0.06 9.00
N ALA A 54 15.84 0.72 9.80
CA ALA A 54 15.27 1.98 9.35
C ALA A 54 16.36 3.02 9.03
N ALA A 55 17.42 3.07 9.81
CA ALA A 55 18.56 3.96 9.56
C ALA A 55 19.32 3.56 8.29
N GLU A 56 19.60 2.27 8.10
CA GLU A 56 20.25 1.73 6.90
C GLU A 56 19.42 2.03 5.64
N PHE A 57 18.10 1.84 5.70
CA PHE A 57 17.22 2.15 4.58
C PHE A 57 17.25 3.64 4.22
N ARG A 58 17.15 4.53 5.22
CA ARG A 58 17.20 5.98 4.98
C ARG A 58 18.56 6.42 4.44
N ALA A 59 19.66 5.83 4.93
CA ALA A 59 20.99 6.10 4.42
C ALA A 59 21.14 5.70 2.95
N ALA A 60 20.63 4.52 2.57
CA ALA A 60 20.63 4.06 1.19
C ALA A 60 19.76 4.95 0.29
N CYS A 61 18.58 5.39 0.75
CA CYS A 61 17.76 6.36 0.01
C CYS A 61 18.52 7.69 -0.20
N ALA A 62 19.18 8.20 0.81
CA ALA A 62 19.95 9.44 0.72
C ALA A 62 21.15 9.30 -0.24
N GLU A 63 21.86 8.17 -0.20
CA GLU A 63 22.99 7.86 -1.10
C GLU A 63 22.59 7.90 -2.56
N TYR A 64 21.43 7.32 -2.91
CA TYR A 64 20.93 7.25 -4.29
C TYR A 64 19.95 8.37 -4.66
N GLY A 65 19.68 9.33 -3.77
CA GLY A 65 18.86 10.50 -4.04
C GLY A 65 17.36 10.26 -4.06
N TYR A 66 16.85 9.22 -3.40
CA TYR A 66 15.42 8.94 -3.29
C TYR A 66 14.80 9.62 -2.06
N THR A 67 13.64 10.23 -2.27
CA THR A 67 12.77 10.78 -1.22
C THR A 67 11.51 9.93 -1.08
N PRO A 68 10.74 10.05 0.01
CA PRO A 68 9.49 9.31 0.18
C PRO A 68 8.49 9.47 -0.99
N GLN A 69 8.50 10.62 -1.66
CA GLN A 69 7.62 10.90 -2.81
C GLN A 69 7.92 10.05 -4.05
N GLN A 70 9.10 9.44 -4.12
CA GLN A 70 9.54 8.56 -5.21
C GLN A 70 9.36 7.07 -4.88
N ILE A 71 8.78 6.76 -3.71
CA ILE A 71 8.69 5.38 -3.22
C ILE A 71 7.23 5.03 -2.92
N LEU A 72 6.75 3.92 -3.49
CA LEU A 72 5.40 3.41 -3.29
C LEU A 72 5.46 1.98 -2.75
N PRO A 73 5.49 1.78 -1.42
CA PRO A 73 5.39 0.46 -0.83
C PRO A 73 4.04 -0.18 -1.15
N HIS A 74 4.03 -1.50 -1.34
CA HIS A 74 2.83 -2.29 -1.52
C HIS A 74 2.63 -3.23 -0.33
N ASP A 75 1.38 -3.45 0.08
CA ASP A 75 1.04 -4.38 1.16
C ASP A 75 1.07 -5.85 0.72
N SER A 76 0.77 -6.75 1.67
CA SER A 76 0.68 -8.19 1.42
C SER A 76 -0.61 -8.54 0.67
N TYR A 77 -0.51 -9.40 -0.35
CA TYR A 77 -1.67 -9.96 -1.07
C TYR A 77 -2.63 -10.80 -0.21
N LEU A 78 -2.22 -11.16 1.01
CA LEU A 78 -3.06 -11.91 1.94
C LEU A 78 -4.12 -11.04 2.61
N ILE A 79 -3.94 -9.72 2.64
CA ILE A 79 -4.82 -8.77 3.31
C ILE A 79 -6.10 -8.59 2.50
N ASN A 80 -7.24 -8.77 3.16
CA ASN A 80 -8.57 -8.50 2.60
C ASN A 80 -9.37 -7.65 3.59
N LEU A 81 -9.35 -6.33 3.39
CA LEU A 81 -10.02 -5.37 4.28
C LEU A 81 -11.55 -5.42 4.20
N GLY A 82 -12.09 -6.11 3.20
CA GLY A 82 -13.53 -6.37 3.01
C GLY A 82 -13.96 -7.78 3.37
N HIS A 83 -13.13 -8.55 4.11
CA HIS A 83 -13.37 -9.97 4.39
C HIS A 83 -14.74 -10.22 5.02
N PRO A 84 -15.52 -11.22 4.53
CA PRO A 84 -16.89 -11.48 5.00
C PRO A 84 -16.97 -12.07 6.41
N GLU A 85 -15.94 -12.78 6.86
CA GLU A 85 -15.89 -13.43 8.17
C GLU A 85 -15.11 -12.57 9.15
N HIS A 86 -15.62 -12.49 10.39
CA HIS A 86 -15.04 -11.63 11.44
C HIS A 86 -13.57 -11.94 11.70
N GLU A 87 -13.21 -13.22 11.87
CA GLU A 87 -11.83 -13.64 12.14
C GLU A 87 -10.88 -13.21 11.01
N GLY A 88 -11.27 -13.44 9.75
CA GLY A 88 -10.49 -13.04 8.58
C GLY A 88 -10.36 -11.53 8.44
N LEU A 89 -11.42 -10.78 8.80
CA LEU A 89 -11.42 -9.33 8.77
C LEU A 89 -10.48 -8.76 9.83
N GLU A 90 -10.57 -9.22 11.08
CA GLU A 90 -9.70 -8.74 12.16
C GLU A 90 -8.23 -9.09 11.92
N LYS A 91 -7.95 -10.28 11.37
CA LYS A 91 -6.60 -10.67 10.96
C LYS A 91 -6.05 -9.74 9.86
N SER A 92 -6.88 -9.40 8.87
CA SER A 92 -6.51 -8.48 7.80
C SER A 92 -6.30 -7.05 8.32
N ARG A 93 -7.17 -6.56 9.21
CA ARG A 93 -7.03 -5.26 9.87
C ARG A 93 -5.73 -5.15 10.65
N ALA A 94 -5.42 -6.15 11.47
CA ALA A 94 -4.19 -6.20 12.25
C ALA A 94 -2.94 -6.19 11.33
N ALA A 95 -2.96 -6.99 10.26
CA ALA A 95 -1.87 -7.04 9.30
C ALA A 95 -1.71 -5.72 8.52
N PHE A 96 -2.80 -5.06 8.16
CA PHE A 96 -2.76 -3.76 7.48
C PHE A 96 -2.20 -2.65 8.37
N ILE A 97 -2.61 -2.60 9.64
CA ILE A 97 -2.07 -1.67 10.64
C ILE A 97 -0.56 -1.91 10.82
N GLU A 98 -0.13 -3.17 10.87
CA GLU A 98 1.29 -3.52 10.94
C GLU A 98 2.06 -3.02 9.71
N GLN A 99 1.50 -3.17 8.50
CA GLN A 99 2.11 -2.64 7.27
C GLN A 99 2.21 -1.11 7.29
N MET A 100 1.16 -0.42 7.73
CA MET A 100 1.19 1.04 7.90
C MET A 100 2.26 1.47 8.91
N SER A 101 2.38 0.77 10.04
CA SER A 101 3.41 1.04 11.07
C SER A 101 4.83 0.78 10.55
N ARG A 102 5.03 -0.24 9.70
CA ARG A 102 6.31 -0.47 9.03
C ARG A 102 6.67 0.68 8.09
N CYS A 103 5.68 1.18 7.34
CA CYS A 103 5.88 2.35 6.49
C CYS A 103 6.29 3.58 7.30
N GLU A 104 5.62 3.83 8.42
CA GLU A 104 5.95 4.91 9.36
C GLU A 104 7.39 4.77 9.87
N ALA A 105 7.79 3.59 10.35
CA ALA A 105 9.13 3.31 10.86
C ALA A 105 10.23 3.52 9.80
N LEU A 106 9.97 3.18 8.54
CA LEU A 106 10.89 3.35 7.41
C LEU A 106 10.90 4.78 6.85
N GLY A 107 9.94 5.62 7.24
CA GLY A 107 9.81 7.00 6.77
C GLY A 107 9.08 7.15 5.44
N PHE A 108 8.27 6.17 5.06
CA PHE A 108 7.35 6.29 3.93
C PHE A 108 6.15 7.16 4.28
N ASP A 109 5.61 7.86 3.30
CA ASP A 109 4.43 8.72 3.46
C ASP A 109 3.14 8.09 2.90
N ARG A 110 3.23 6.87 2.34
CA ARG A 110 2.10 6.16 1.72
C ARG A 110 2.29 4.65 1.73
N LEU A 111 1.16 3.93 1.58
CA LEU A 111 1.10 2.48 1.39
C LEU A 111 0.04 2.17 0.34
N ASN A 112 0.44 1.48 -0.74
CA ASN A 112 -0.44 1.00 -1.80
C ASN A 112 -1.02 -0.37 -1.44
N PHE A 113 -2.31 -0.60 -1.70
CA PHE A 113 -2.97 -1.87 -1.40
C PHE A 113 -4.19 -2.11 -2.29
N HIS A 114 -4.50 -3.38 -2.52
CA HIS A 114 -5.77 -3.78 -3.13
C HIS A 114 -6.89 -3.71 -2.09
N PRO A 115 -8.09 -3.17 -2.44
CA PRO A 115 -9.13 -2.90 -1.44
C PRO A 115 -9.60 -4.16 -0.70
N GLY A 116 -9.88 -5.24 -1.43
CA GLY A 116 -10.36 -6.48 -0.86
C GLY A 116 -11.40 -7.20 -1.73
N SER A 117 -12.08 -8.17 -1.13
CA SER A 117 -12.95 -9.11 -1.82
C SER A 117 -14.11 -9.56 -0.93
N HIS A 118 -15.32 -9.64 -1.49
CA HIS A 118 -16.51 -10.13 -0.78
C HIS A 118 -16.61 -11.67 -0.72
N LEU A 119 -15.69 -12.39 -1.35
CA LEU A 119 -15.60 -13.86 -1.41
C LEU A 119 -16.92 -14.56 -1.77
N LYS A 120 -17.86 -13.85 -2.42
CA LYS A 120 -19.22 -14.29 -2.73
C LYS A 120 -20.06 -14.72 -1.50
N LYS A 121 -19.68 -14.25 -0.29
CA LYS A 121 -20.35 -14.56 0.99
C LYS A 121 -21.17 -13.39 1.52
N ILE A 122 -20.87 -12.18 1.11
CA ILE A 122 -21.60 -10.94 1.42
C ILE A 122 -21.78 -10.14 0.13
N THR A 123 -22.59 -9.09 0.17
CA THR A 123 -22.74 -8.19 -0.99
C THR A 123 -21.49 -7.35 -1.21
N ALA A 124 -21.30 -6.87 -2.44
CA ALA A 124 -20.21 -5.94 -2.75
C ALA A 124 -20.27 -4.69 -1.86
N MET A 125 -21.47 -4.13 -1.65
CA MET A 125 -21.64 -2.94 -0.79
C MET A 125 -21.24 -3.19 0.65
N GLN A 126 -21.64 -4.32 1.24
CA GLN A 126 -21.22 -4.68 2.60
C GLN A 126 -19.70 -4.84 2.71
N SER A 127 -19.06 -5.36 1.67
CA SER A 127 -17.59 -5.48 1.65
C SER A 127 -16.91 -4.12 1.51
N LEU A 128 -17.45 -3.22 0.67
CA LEU A 128 -16.96 -1.83 0.52
C LEU A 128 -17.08 -1.04 1.84
N ASP A 129 -18.18 -1.21 2.58
CA ASP A 129 -18.35 -0.60 3.91
C ASP A 129 -17.26 -1.08 4.89
N ARG A 130 -16.97 -2.39 4.91
CA ARG A 130 -15.91 -2.99 5.73
C ARG A 130 -14.53 -2.49 5.35
N ILE A 131 -14.26 -2.29 4.05
CA ILE A 131 -13.00 -1.73 3.57
C ILE A 131 -12.82 -0.31 4.09
N ALA A 132 -13.82 0.54 3.96
CA ALA A 132 -13.77 1.91 4.47
C ALA A 132 -13.57 1.97 5.99
N GLU A 133 -14.31 1.14 6.74
CA GLU A 133 -14.15 1.02 8.19
C GLU A 133 -12.74 0.55 8.57
N SER A 134 -12.21 -0.45 7.86
CA SER A 134 -10.85 -0.97 8.10
C SER A 134 -9.78 0.09 7.86
N ILE A 135 -9.95 0.92 6.84
CA ILE A 135 -9.06 2.06 6.57
C ILE A 135 -9.16 3.08 7.72
N ASN A 136 -10.35 3.46 8.15
CA ASN A 136 -10.54 4.39 9.28
C ASN A 136 -9.83 3.88 10.54
N ILE A 137 -10.04 2.61 10.90
CA ILE A 137 -9.36 1.98 12.05
C ILE A 137 -7.84 2.05 11.92
N ALA A 138 -7.30 1.82 10.73
CA ALA A 138 -5.86 1.85 10.50
C ALA A 138 -5.30 3.29 10.58
N LEU A 139 -6.01 4.26 10.01
CA LEU A 139 -5.62 5.66 10.07
C LEU A 139 -5.64 6.22 11.49
N ASP A 140 -6.59 5.79 12.33
CA ASP A 140 -6.65 6.18 13.75
C ASP A 140 -5.46 5.65 14.56
N ARG A 141 -4.91 4.50 14.18
CA ARG A 141 -3.83 3.81 14.88
C ARG A 141 -2.42 4.12 14.37
N THR A 142 -2.31 4.83 13.27
CA THR A 142 -1.04 5.15 12.60
C THR A 142 -0.94 6.64 12.31
N ARG A 143 0.26 7.12 11.97
CA ARG A 143 0.52 8.53 11.67
C ARG A 143 1.32 8.69 10.37
N GLY A 144 1.10 9.80 9.67
CA GLY A 144 1.96 10.25 8.58
C GLY A 144 1.95 9.41 7.30
N VAL A 145 1.20 8.29 7.26
CA VAL A 145 1.14 7.40 6.10
C VAL A 145 -0.25 7.47 5.48
N THR A 146 -0.31 7.71 4.18
CA THR A 146 -1.53 7.74 3.37
C THR A 146 -1.89 6.35 2.89
N ALA A 147 -3.14 5.93 3.07
CA ALA A 147 -3.70 4.71 2.50
C ALA A 147 -4.02 4.95 1.02
N VAL A 148 -3.29 4.29 0.12
CA VAL A 148 -3.45 4.44 -1.33
C VAL A 148 -4.15 3.22 -1.89
N ILE A 149 -5.39 3.40 -2.35
CA ILE A 149 -6.25 2.33 -2.86
C ILE A 149 -5.94 2.11 -4.33
N GLU A 150 -5.52 0.90 -4.70
CA GLU A 150 -5.28 0.52 -6.08
C GLU A 150 -6.55 -0.02 -6.75
N ASN A 151 -6.82 0.40 -7.99
CA ASN A 151 -7.85 -0.25 -8.79
C ASN A 151 -7.43 -1.67 -9.15
N THR A 152 -8.40 -2.58 -9.25
CA THR A 152 -8.18 -4.01 -9.55
C THR A 152 -8.83 -4.41 -10.87
N ALA A 153 -8.46 -5.59 -11.39
CA ALA A 153 -9.02 -6.13 -12.62
C ALA A 153 -10.42 -6.77 -12.45
N GLY A 154 -10.97 -6.81 -11.23
CA GLY A 154 -12.30 -7.37 -10.96
C GLY A 154 -12.41 -8.88 -11.09
N LEU A 155 -11.29 -9.60 -11.01
CA LEU A 155 -11.30 -11.06 -11.11
C LEU A 155 -12.00 -11.69 -9.88
N GLY A 156 -12.91 -12.63 -10.16
CA GLY A 156 -13.60 -13.42 -9.14
C GLY A 156 -14.58 -12.62 -8.28
N SER A 157 -14.15 -12.16 -7.13
CA SER A 157 -14.94 -11.39 -6.16
C SER A 157 -14.18 -10.16 -5.63
N ASN A 158 -13.07 -9.81 -6.30
CA ASN A 158 -12.28 -8.64 -5.96
C ASN A 158 -13.04 -7.35 -6.27
N LEU A 159 -12.92 -6.38 -5.37
CA LEU A 159 -13.49 -5.05 -5.48
C LEU A 159 -12.42 -4.02 -5.90
N GLY A 160 -12.87 -2.84 -6.34
CA GLY A 160 -11.97 -1.80 -6.83
C GLY A 160 -11.77 -1.78 -8.34
N PHE A 161 -12.43 -2.67 -9.09
CA PHE A 161 -12.38 -2.68 -10.56
C PHE A 161 -13.20 -1.53 -11.19
N ALA A 162 -14.23 -1.07 -10.52
CA ALA A 162 -15.00 0.10 -10.91
C ALA A 162 -14.51 1.32 -10.11
N PHE A 163 -14.34 2.47 -10.75
CA PHE A 163 -13.91 3.69 -10.06
C PHE A 163 -14.93 4.16 -9.03
N GLU A 164 -16.21 3.81 -9.22
CA GLU A 164 -17.28 4.02 -8.26
C GLU A 164 -17.02 3.30 -6.92
N HIS A 165 -16.35 2.14 -6.94
CA HIS A 165 -15.92 1.45 -5.72
C HIS A 165 -14.89 2.30 -4.95
N LEU A 166 -13.91 2.87 -5.65
CA LEU A 166 -12.90 3.73 -5.04
C LEU A 166 -13.54 5.01 -4.49
N ALA A 167 -14.42 5.64 -5.26
CA ALA A 167 -15.16 6.82 -4.83
C ALA A 167 -16.00 6.54 -3.59
N TYR A 168 -16.72 5.41 -3.56
CA TYR A 168 -17.53 4.97 -2.45
C TYR A 168 -16.72 4.79 -1.15
N ILE A 169 -15.55 4.15 -1.26
CA ILE A 169 -14.64 3.95 -0.11
C ILE A 169 -14.13 5.29 0.39
N ILE A 170 -13.61 6.14 -0.52
CA ILE A 170 -13.05 7.45 -0.18
C ILE A 170 -14.09 8.34 0.50
N GLU A 171 -15.34 8.33 0.03
CA GLU A 171 -16.43 9.10 0.63
C GLU A 171 -16.64 8.76 2.11
N ARG A 172 -16.41 7.50 2.50
CA ARG A 172 -16.58 6.97 3.86
C ARG A 172 -15.32 6.98 4.73
N VAL A 173 -14.17 7.25 4.16
CA VAL A 173 -12.96 7.49 4.95
C VAL A 173 -13.07 8.85 5.62
N GLU A 174 -12.84 8.91 6.93
CA GLU A 174 -13.00 10.12 7.74
C GLU A 174 -11.88 11.12 7.47
N ASP A 175 -10.62 10.69 7.55
CA ASP A 175 -9.45 11.53 7.25
C ASP A 175 -9.13 11.54 5.74
N LYS A 176 -9.75 12.48 5.03
CA LYS A 176 -9.55 12.67 3.58
C LYS A 176 -8.12 13.04 3.21
N SER A 177 -7.35 13.59 4.14
CA SER A 177 -5.96 13.97 3.88
C SER A 177 -5.01 12.77 3.81
N ARG A 178 -5.46 11.62 4.31
CA ARG A 178 -4.65 10.39 4.38
C ARG A 178 -5.24 9.23 3.57
N VAL A 179 -6.03 9.53 2.54
CA VAL A 179 -6.50 8.54 1.56
C VAL A 179 -6.24 9.03 0.14
N GLY A 180 -5.84 8.13 -0.74
CA GLY A 180 -5.58 8.42 -2.15
C GLY A 180 -5.81 7.19 -3.01
N VAL A 181 -5.51 7.30 -4.30
CA VAL A 181 -5.65 6.21 -5.26
C VAL A 181 -4.37 5.99 -6.07
N CYS A 182 -4.13 4.73 -6.41
CA CYS A 182 -3.18 4.31 -7.43
C CYS A 182 -3.95 3.74 -8.61
N ILE A 183 -3.62 4.17 -9.82
CA ILE A 183 -4.19 3.63 -11.05
C ILE A 183 -3.20 2.66 -11.67
N ASP A 184 -3.54 1.36 -11.59
CA ASP A 184 -2.90 0.31 -12.35
C ASP A 184 -3.57 0.20 -13.73
N THR A 185 -2.81 0.50 -14.77
CA THR A 185 -3.31 0.49 -16.15
C THR A 185 -3.54 -0.90 -16.71
N CYS A 186 -2.79 -1.92 -16.22
CA CYS A 186 -3.05 -3.31 -16.53
C CYS A 186 -4.40 -3.76 -15.98
N HIS A 187 -4.68 -3.42 -14.73
CA HIS A 187 -5.96 -3.72 -14.10
C HIS A 187 -7.13 -2.97 -14.77
N ALA A 188 -6.90 -1.73 -15.19
CA ALA A 188 -7.94 -0.95 -15.88
C ALA A 188 -8.23 -1.46 -17.30
N PHE A 189 -7.27 -2.14 -17.93
CA PHE A 189 -7.42 -2.71 -19.27
C PHE A 189 -8.03 -4.12 -19.26
N ALA A 190 -7.90 -4.88 -18.17
CA ALA A 190 -8.40 -6.25 -18.03
C ALA A 190 -9.91 -6.29 -17.83
#